data_d20379113b3ce28865c70f402d627785
#
_entry.id   d20379113b3ce28865c70f402d627785
#
_cell.length_a   1.000
_cell.length_b   1.000
_cell.length_c   1.000
_cell.angle_alpha   90.00
_cell.angle_beta   90.00
_cell.angle_gamma   90.00
#
_symmetry.space_group_name_H-M   'P 1'
#
loop_
_entity.id
_entity.type
_entity.pdbx_description
1 polymer ?
#
loop_
_entity_poly.entity_id
_entity_poly.type
_entity_poly.pdbx_seq_one_letter_code
_entity_poly.pdbx_strand_id
1 'polypeptide(L)'
;LDASDAPHISAKTGVNIEEVLEAIVHKIPAPKGDPQAPLKALIFDSTYDSYKGVIIFCRVMEGTVKRGTPIRMMATGSEEDVVEVGYFGAGQFIPCEELRAGMVGYITASIKNVRDTRVGDTVTSRDNPCASPLPGYKKVTPMVYCGLYPADGAKYNDLRDALEKLQLNDASLFYEPETSIALGFGFRCGFLGLLHLEIIEERLEREYNLDLVTTAPGVVYRVHKTTGEMMELTNPSNLPDPTEIEYMEEPIVSAEIMVTTEFVGAI
;
A
#
# COMPACT_ATOMS: atom_id res chain seq x y z
N LEU A 1 26.60 -4.55 -11.37
CA LEU A 1 26.72 -5.44 -10.19
C LEU A 1 27.81 -6.45 -10.47
N ASP A 2 28.79 -6.53 -9.56
CA ASP A 2 29.78 -7.60 -9.61
C ASP A 2 29.14 -8.89 -9.05
N ALA A 3 29.10 -9.93 -9.85
CA ALA A 3 28.53 -11.22 -9.53
C ALA A 3 29.57 -12.36 -9.55
N SER A 4 30.88 -12.00 -9.52
CA SER A 4 31.98 -12.97 -9.58
C SER A 4 31.94 -13.99 -8.44
N ASP A 5 31.43 -13.58 -7.26
CA ASP A 5 31.33 -14.42 -6.05
C ASP A 5 29.92 -15.06 -5.89
N ALA A 6 29.03 -14.92 -6.86
CA ALA A 6 27.69 -15.48 -6.76
C ALA A 6 27.70 -17.01 -6.96
N PRO A 7 27.09 -17.78 -6.05
CA PRO A 7 26.96 -19.23 -6.22
C PRO A 7 26.17 -19.59 -7.49
N HIS A 8 26.72 -20.45 -8.34
CA HIS A 8 26.02 -20.98 -9.50
C HIS A 8 25.08 -22.11 -9.06
N ILE A 9 23.77 -21.87 -9.14
CA ILE A 9 22.76 -22.80 -8.63
C ILE A 9 21.81 -23.33 -9.71
N SER A 10 21.16 -24.43 -9.39
CA SER A 10 19.98 -24.92 -10.12
C SER A 10 18.84 -25.19 -9.15
N ALA A 11 17.82 -24.33 -9.14
CA ALA A 11 16.63 -24.57 -8.32
C ALA A 11 15.90 -25.87 -8.70
N LYS A 12 15.93 -26.27 -10.00
CA LYS A 12 15.29 -27.48 -10.49
C LYS A 12 15.95 -28.76 -9.97
N THR A 13 17.28 -28.78 -9.84
CA THR A 13 18.04 -29.99 -9.46
C THR A 13 18.59 -29.92 -8.03
N GLY A 14 18.45 -28.78 -7.34
CA GLY A 14 18.94 -28.57 -5.99
C GLY A 14 20.47 -28.34 -5.90
N VAL A 15 21.16 -28.22 -7.02
CA VAL A 15 22.62 -28.03 -7.05
C VAL A 15 22.98 -26.69 -6.38
N ASN A 16 23.93 -26.72 -5.44
CA ASN A 16 24.52 -25.59 -4.72
C ASN A 16 23.52 -24.71 -3.95
N ILE A 17 22.32 -25.21 -3.62
CA ILE A 17 21.34 -24.45 -2.80
C ILE A 17 21.90 -24.18 -1.39
N GLU A 18 22.61 -25.14 -0.79
CA GLU A 18 23.24 -24.97 0.52
C GLU A 18 24.28 -23.83 0.52
N GLU A 19 25.04 -23.64 -0.54
CA GLU A 19 25.98 -22.52 -0.67
C GLU A 19 25.29 -21.15 -0.60
N VAL A 20 24.07 -21.05 -1.17
CA VAL A 20 23.27 -19.82 -1.06
C VAL A 20 22.82 -19.59 0.37
N LEU A 21 22.34 -20.62 1.06
CA LEU A 21 21.90 -20.53 2.45
C LEU A 21 23.06 -20.13 3.38
N GLU A 22 24.23 -20.75 3.21
CA GLU A 22 25.43 -20.39 3.93
C GLU A 22 25.89 -18.95 3.61
N ALA A 23 25.83 -18.54 2.35
CA ALA A 23 26.16 -17.17 1.96
C ALA A 23 25.20 -16.15 2.62
N ILE A 24 23.92 -16.46 2.76
CA ILE A 24 22.96 -15.63 3.48
C ILE A 24 23.38 -15.47 4.94
N VAL A 25 23.69 -16.59 5.62
CA VAL A 25 24.10 -16.58 7.04
C VAL A 25 25.39 -15.78 7.27
N HIS A 26 26.36 -15.90 6.36
CA HIS A 26 27.69 -15.30 6.55
C HIS A 26 27.81 -13.87 5.97
N LYS A 27 27.10 -13.56 4.88
CA LYS A 27 27.25 -12.27 4.19
C LYS A 27 26.18 -11.23 4.57
N ILE A 28 25.00 -11.65 5.06
CA ILE A 28 23.93 -10.72 5.45
C ILE A 28 24.07 -10.39 6.94
N PRO A 29 24.30 -9.11 7.30
CA PRO A 29 24.40 -8.72 8.70
C PRO A 29 23.09 -8.93 9.45
N ALA A 30 23.17 -9.35 10.71
CA ALA A 30 22.01 -9.44 11.59
C ALA A 30 21.31 -8.08 11.75
N PRO A 31 19.98 -8.05 11.98
CA PRO A 31 19.25 -6.83 12.26
C PRO A 31 19.89 -6.07 13.44
N LYS A 32 19.97 -4.75 13.31
CA LYS A 32 20.43 -3.86 14.38
C LYS A 32 19.22 -3.35 15.16
N GLY A 33 19.43 -2.95 16.41
CA GLY A 33 18.42 -2.32 17.26
C GLY A 33 18.67 -2.66 18.73
N ASP A 34 18.17 -1.79 19.62
CA ASP A 34 18.25 -1.98 21.06
C ASP A 34 16.85 -2.37 21.62
N PRO A 35 16.69 -3.60 22.16
CA PRO A 35 15.41 -4.03 22.75
C PRO A 35 14.99 -3.23 23.99
N GLN A 36 15.88 -2.46 24.62
CA GLN A 36 15.60 -1.63 25.79
C GLN A 36 15.27 -0.18 25.43
N ALA A 37 15.49 0.23 24.17
CA ALA A 37 15.10 1.56 23.71
C ALA A 37 13.58 1.76 23.67
N PRO A 38 13.09 3.01 23.58
CA PRO A 38 11.67 3.27 23.31
C PRO A 38 11.19 2.54 22.06
N LEU A 39 10.00 1.94 22.13
CA LEU A 39 9.43 1.17 21.02
C LEU A 39 9.37 2.01 19.74
N LYS A 40 9.87 1.45 18.66
CA LYS A 40 9.82 2.02 17.31
C LYS A 40 9.65 0.89 16.31
N ALA A 41 8.43 0.69 15.80
CA ALA A 41 8.12 -0.35 14.83
C ALA A 41 7.50 0.27 13.57
N LEU A 42 7.96 -0.18 12.39
CA LEU A 42 7.46 0.26 11.09
C LEU A 42 6.33 -0.66 10.64
N ILE A 43 5.19 -0.08 10.31
CA ILE A 43 4.09 -0.79 9.65
C ILE A 43 4.45 -0.93 8.17
N PHE A 44 4.59 -2.16 7.68
CA PHE A 44 4.87 -2.40 6.27
C PHE A 44 3.67 -2.99 5.51
N ASP A 45 2.68 -3.54 6.22
CA ASP A 45 1.43 -4.04 5.67
C ASP A 45 0.37 -4.14 6.77
N SER A 46 -0.89 -4.35 6.40
CA SER A 46 -1.96 -4.67 7.33
C SER A 46 -3.09 -5.42 6.62
N THR A 47 -3.89 -6.13 7.39
CA THR A 47 -5.08 -6.81 6.88
C THR A 47 -6.23 -6.64 7.84
N TYR A 48 -7.45 -6.76 7.35
CA TYR A 48 -8.65 -6.68 8.17
C TYR A 48 -9.23 -8.07 8.41
N ASP A 49 -9.40 -8.41 9.67
CA ASP A 49 -10.09 -9.60 10.12
C ASP A 49 -11.40 -9.20 10.82
N SER A 50 -12.51 -9.87 10.48
CA SER A 50 -13.84 -9.51 11.03
C SER A 50 -13.97 -9.70 12.54
N TYR A 51 -13.11 -10.53 13.15
CA TYR A 51 -13.11 -10.83 14.59
C TYR A 51 -12.02 -10.05 15.34
N LYS A 52 -10.81 -9.96 14.77
CA LYS A 52 -9.65 -9.31 15.40
C LYS A 52 -9.53 -7.82 15.08
N GLY A 53 -10.27 -7.32 14.08
CA GLY A 53 -10.10 -5.97 13.55
C GLY A 53 -8.88 -5.88 12.64
N VAL A 54 -8.21 -4.74 12.63
CA VAL A 54 -6.97 -4.54 11.85
C VAL A 54 -5.83 -5.34 12.50
N ILE A 55 -5.19 -6.18 11.70
CA ILE A 55 -3.95 -6.88 12.04
C ILE A 55 -2.81 -6.12 11.38
N ILE A 56 -1.94 -5.55 12.18
CA ILE A 56 -0.80 -4.74 11.73
C ILE A 56 0.39 -5.65 11.51
N PHE A 57 1.03 -5.59 10.35
CA PHE A 57 2.29 -6.26 10.05
C PHE A 57 3.42 -5.25 10.22
N CYS A 58 4.34 -5.55 11.11
CA CYS A 58 5.38 -4.61 11.45
C CYS A 58 6.78 -5.23 11.59
N ARG A 59 7.76 -4.38 11.40
CA ARG A 59 9.15 -4.66 11.77
C ARG A 59 9.52 -3.79 12.97
N VAL A 60 9.88 -4.42 14.07
CA VAL A 60 10.39 -3.73 15.26
C VAL A 60 11.84 -3.31 15.00
N MET A 61 12.07 -2.00 14.98
CA MET A 61 13.40 -1.42 14.77
C MET A 61 14.12 -1.19 16.08
N GLU A 62 13.41 -0.72 17.09
CA GLU A 62 13.89 -0.46 18.43
C GLU A 62 12.84 -0.87 19.47
N GLY A 63 13.28 -1.22 20.67
CA GLY A 63 12.40 -1.54 21.78
C GLY A 63 11.79 -2.93 21.70
N THR A 64 10.75 -3.13 22.50
CA THR A 64 10.02 -4.38 22.63
C THR A 64 8.54 -4.09 22.73
N VAL A 65 7.71 -4.88 22.06
CA VAL A 65 6.24 -4.84 22.17
C VAL A 65 5.71 -6.21 22.58
N LYS A 66 4.75 -6.23 23.51
CA LYS A 66 4.11 -7.45 24.02
C LYS A 66 2.63 -7.21 24.28
N ARG A 67 1.89 -8.25 24.57
CA ARG A 67 0.50 -8.15 25.00
C ARG A 67 0.35 -7.16 26.17
N GLY A 68 -0.64 -6.28 26.09
CA GLY A 68 -0.92 -5.24 27.07
C GLY A 68 -0.02 -4.00 26.96
N THR A 69 0.90 -3.94 26.00
CA THR A 69 1.66 -2.70 25.75
C THR A 69 0.72 -1.64 25.21
N PRO A 70 0.61 -0.46 25.85
CA PRO A 70 -0.12 0.67 25.30
C PRO A 70 0.68 1.26 24.14
N ILE A 71 0.09 1.27 22.95
CA ILE A 71 0.74 1.75 21.72
C ILE A 71 0.04 3.00 21.18
N ARG A 72 0.79 3.75 20.38
CA ARG A 72 0.31 4.90 19.64
C ARG A 72 0.84 4.86 18.21
N MET A 73 -0.03 5.11 17.24
CA MET A 73 0.31 5.36 15.84
C MET A 73 0.78 6.81 15.70
N MET A 74 1.98 7.04 15.19
CA MET A 74 2.55 8.40 15.20
C MET A 74 1.94 9.31 14.13
N ALA A 75 1.50 8.77 12.98
CA ALA A 75 0.91 9.56 11.91
C ALA A 75 -0.58 9.84 12.13
N THR A 76 -1.35 8.86 12.60
CA THR A 76 -2.79 9.00 12.83
C THR A 76 -3.13 9.52 14.23
N GLY A 77 -2.22 9.30 15.20
CA GLY A 77 -2.44 9.63 16.61
C GLY A 77 -3.33 8.64 17.35
N SER A 78 -3.79 7.56 16.71
CA SER A 78 -4.62 6.53 17.32
C SER A 78 -3.86 5.80 18.42
N GLU A 79 -4.52 5.56 19.55
CA GLU A 79 -3.96 4.90 20.73
C GLU A 79 -4.77 3.67 21.06
N GLU A 80 -4.09 2.55 21.29
CA GLU A 80 -4.72 1.27 21.57
C GLU A 80 -3.83 0.42 22.49
N ASP A 81 -4.42 -0.59 23.10
CA ASP A 81 -3.69 -1.58 23.88
C ASP A 81 -3.49 -2.86 23.06
N VAL A 82 -2.26 -3.37 23.02
CA VAL A 82 -1.93 -4.61 22.30
C VAL A 82 -2.65 -5.81 22.90
N VAL A 83 -3.41 -6.49 22.07
CA VAL A 83 -4.14 -7.72 22.46
C VAL A 83 -3.28 -8.96 22.26
N GLU A 84 -2.58 -9.04 21.13
CA GLU A 84 -1.74 -10.17 20.75
C GLU A 84 -0.58 -9.69 19.88
N VAL A 85 0.57 -10.32 20.03
CA VAL A 85 1.71 -10.21 19.13
C VAL A 85 2.14 -11.60 18.67
N GLY A 86 2.75 -11.69 17.50
CA GLY A 86 3.22 -12.96 16.97
C GLY A 86 4.05 -12.78 15.70
N TYR A 87 4.52 -13.88 15.16
CA TYR A 87 5.29 -13.93 13.93
C TYR A 87 4.60 -14.80 12.87
N PHE A 88 5.11 -14.74 11.65
CA PHE A 88 4.53 -15.44 10.51
C PHE A 88 5.11 -16.86 10.41
N GLY A 89 4.24 -17.85 10.41
CA GLY A 89 4.56 -19.22 10.01
C GLY A 89 4.15 -19.47 8.55
N ALA A 90 4.34 -20.68 8.07
CA ALA A 90 3.88 -21.09 6.75
C ALA A 90 2.34 -21.16 6.72
N GLY A 91 1.71 -20.11 6.15
CA GLY A 91 0.26 -20.00 6.04
C GLY A 91 -0.51 -19.78 7.34
N GLN A 92 0.16 -19.40 8.42
CA GLN A 92 -0.48 -19.17 9.71
C GLN A 92 0.21 -18.08 10.55
N PHE A 93 -0.55 -17.46 11.44
CA PHE A 93 -0.02 -16.57 12.47
C PHE A 93 0.35 -17.39 13.71
N ILE A 94 1.56 -17.19 14.25
CA ILE A 94 2.05 -17.90 15.43
C ILE A 94 2.18 -16.87 16.57
N PRO A 95 1.30 -16.89 17.58
CA PRO A 95 1.42 -16.01 18.73
C PRO A 95 2.73 -16.22 19.49
N CYS A 96 3.30 -15.14 20.02
CA CYS A 96 4.47 -15.18 20.88
C CYS A 96 4.33 -14.24 22.09
N GLU A 97 5.26 -14.32 23.02
CA GLU A 97 5.23 -13.47 24.21
C GLU A 97 5.51 -12.01 23.90
N GLU A 98 6.49 -11.76 23.02
CA GLU A 98 6.92 -10.42 22.64
C GLU A 98 7.60 -10.40 21.27
N LEU A 99 7.63 -9.22 20.64
CA LEU A 99 8.44 -8.88 19.49
C LEU A 99 9.50 -7.87 19.93
N ARG A 100 10.78 -8.18 19.68
CA ARG A 100 11.93 -7.34 20.03
C ARG A 100 12.52 -6.68 18.80
N ALA A 101 13.38 -5.69 19.02
CA ALA A 101 14.17 -5.05 17.97
C ALA A 101 14.80 -6.08 17.04
N GLY A 102 14.64 -5.87 15.72
CA GLY A 102 15.08 -6.77 14.65
C GLY A 102 14.04 -7.80 14.21
N MET A 103 12.98 -8.05 14.97
CA MET A 103 11.95 -9.02 14.62
C MET A 103 10.90 -8.43 13.66
N VAL A 104 10.38 -9.30 12.80
CA VAL A 104 9.22 -9.04 11.94
C VAL A 104 8.06 -9.89 12.45
N GLY A 105 6.90 -9.28 12.57
CA GLY A 105 5.73 -9.97 13.06
C GLY A 105 4.45 -9.15 12.92
N TYR A 106 3.43 -9.55 13.66
CA TYR A 106 2.13 -8.89 13.66
C TYR A 106 1.73 -8.42 15.07
N ILE A 107 0.89 -7.39 15.08
CA ILE A 107 0.25 -6.83 16.28
C ILE A 107 -1.25 -6.78 16.03
N THR A 108 -2.05 -7.23 16.99
CA THR A 108 -3.49 -6.95 17.06
C THR A 108 -3.79 -6.05 18.24
N ALA A 109 -4.63 -5.05 18.06
CA ALA A 109 -5.00 -4.08 19.09
C ALA A 109 -6.49 -3.73 19.05
N SER A 110 -7.34 -4.62 18.53
CA SER A 110 -8.79 -4.42 18.39
C SER A 110 -9.18 -3.15 17.61
N ILE A 111 -8.32 -2.68 16.74
CA ILE A 111 -8.57 -1.50 15.91
C ILE A 111 -9.69 -1.82 14.93
N LYS A 112 -10.81 -1.12 15.05
CA LYS A 112 -12.00 -1.33 14.23
C LYS A 112 -12.05 -0.43 13.01
N ASN A 113 -11.51 0.79 13.15
CA ASN A 113 -11.49 1.75 12.07
C ASN A 113 -10.19 1.58 11.28
N VAL A 114 -10.33 1.18 10.02
CA VAL A 114 -9.20 0.95 9.12
C VAL A 114 -8.35 2.20 8.87
N ARG A 115 -8.93 3.39 9.05
CA ARG A 115 -8.23 4.67 8.88
C ARG A 115 -7.26 5.02 10.02
N ASP A 116 -7.34 4.29 11.13
CA ASP A 116 -6.48 4.51 12.29
C ASP A 116 -5.08 3.91 12.12
N THR A 117 -4.89 3.10 11.06
CA THR A 117 -3.59 2.53 10.69
C THR A 117 -3.23 2.89 9.25
N ARG A 118 -1.94 3.08 8.99
CA ARG A 118 -1.43 3.33 7.63
C ARG A 118 -0.11 2.60 7.43
N VAL A 119 0.06 2.01 6.26
CA VAL A 119 1.35 1.48 5.83
C VAL A 119 2.38 2.62 5.78
N GLY A 120 3.56 2.39 6.36
CA GLY A 120 4.59 3.41 6.52
C GLY A 120 4.52 4.21 7.82
N ASP A 121 3.47 4.02 8.64
CA ASP A 121 3.40 4.66 9.97
C ASP A 121 4.34 3.97 10.98
N THR A 122 4.64 4.69 12.05
CA THR A 122 5.45 4.21 13.15
C THR A 122 4.57 3.93 14.36
N VAL A 123 4.65 2.69 14.86
CA VAL A 123 4.08 2.33 16.15
C VAL A 123 5.10 2.60 17.24
N THR A 124 4.68 3.32 18.28
CA THR A 124 5.49 3.59 19.47
C THR A 124 4.72 3.26 20.75
N SER A 125 5.39 3.23 21.90
CA SER A 125 4.70 3.13 23.19
C SER A 125 4.02 4.46 23.52
N ARG A 126 2.76 4.42 23.98
CA ARG A 126 2.05 5.61 24.46
C ARG A 126 2.74 6.24 25.65
N ASP A 127 3.19 5.40 26.60
CA ASP A 127 3.73 5.85 27.88
C ASP A 127 5.20 6.29 27.80
N ASN A 128 5.95 5.75 26.82
CA ASN A 128 7.35 6.11 26.55
C ASN A 128 7.57 6.21 25.03
N PRO A 129 7.06 7.28 24.39
CA PRO A 129 7.13 7.42 22.95
C PRO A 129 8.54 7.67 22.45
N CYS A 130 8.86 7.15 21.25
CA CYS A 130 10.10 7.48 20.57
C CYS A 130 10.10 8.96 20.12
N ALA A 131 11.28 9.57 20.07
CA ALA A 131 11.44 11.00 19.78
C ALA A 131 11.01 11.42 18.36
N SER A 132 11.10 10.51 17.39
CA SER A 132 10.76 10.79 16.00
C SER A 132 10.26 9.53 15.29
N PRO A 133 9.31 9.65 14.34
CA PRO A 133 8.88 8.53 13.54
C PRO A 133 10.02 8.00 12.66
N LEU A 134 9.87 6.76 12.20
CA LEU A 134 10.70 6.20 11.15
C LEU A 134 10.41 6.94 9.82
N PRO A 135 11.40 7.05 8.92
CA PRO A 135 11.12 7.48 7.57
C PRO A 135 10.15 6.45 6.96
N GLY A 136 8.92 6.87 6.75
CA GLY A 136 7.87 6.06 6.15
C GLY A 136 8.12 5.84 4.65
N TYR A 137 7.20 5.15 4.00
CA TYR A 137 7.23 5.01 2.55
C TYR A 137 6.89 6.35 1.88
N LYS A 138 7.53 6.61 0.74
CA LYS A 138 7.18 7.77 -0.08
C LYS A 138 5.74 7.63 -0.56
N LYS A 139 4.96 8.71 -0.40
CA LYS A 139 3.63 8.76 -0.99
C LYS A 139 3.79 8.75 -2.51
N VAL A 140 3.19 7.77 -3.16
CA VAL A 140 3.20 7.65 -4.61
C VAL A 140 1.97 8.37 -5.16
N THR A 141 2.15 9.15 -6.22
CA THR A 141 1.05 9.85 -6.89
C THR A 141 0.46 8.91 -7.95
N PRO A 142 -0.86 8.72 -7.99
CA PRO A 142 -1.51 7.97 -9.05
C PRO A 142 -1.23 8.58 -10.42
N MET A 143 -1.10 7.73 -11.43
CA MET A 143 -0.83 8.13 -12.81
C MET A 143 -2.03 7.87 -13.74
N VAL A 144 -2.92 6.98 -13.36
CA VAL A 144 -4.11 6.60 -14.12
C VAL A 144 -5.33 6.76 -13.23
N TYR A 145 -6.38 7.38 -13.75
CA TYR A 145 -7.64 7.57 -13.04
C TYR A 145 -8.79 6.98 -13.84
N CYS A 146 -9.70 6.27 -13.16
CA CYS A 146 -10.97 5.86 -13.73
C CYS A 146 -12.09 5.87 -12.70
N GLY A 147 -13.32 5.91 -13.14
CA GLY A 147 -14.49 5.70 -12.29
C GLY A 147 -14.77 4.22 -12.12
N LEU A 148 -14.98 3.77 -10.88
CA LEU A 148 -15.47 2.44 -10.54
C LEU A 148 -16.90 2.56 -10.03
N TYR A 149 -17.81 1.84 -10.65
CA TYR A 149 -19.25 1.85 -10.34
C TYR A 149 -19.71 0.42 -10.10
N PRO A 150 -20.49 0.14 -9.04
CA PRO A 150 -21.11 -1.16 -8.90
C PRO A 150 -22.14 -1.36 -10.01
N ALA A 151 -22.16 -2.52 -10.66
CA ALA A 151 -23.15 -2.86 -11.68
C ALA A 151 -24.59 -2.84 -11.09
N ASP A 152 -24.71 -3.20 -9.80
CA ASP A 152 -25.91 -3.00 -8.99
C ASP A 152 -25.71 -1.81 -8.05
N GLY A 153 -26.44 -0.71 -8.28
CA GLY A 153 -26.34 0.51 -7.49
C GLY A 153 -26.62 0.31 -5.99
N ALA A 154 -27.34 -0.75 -5.59
CA ALA A 154 -27.56 -1.10 -4.20
C ALA A 154 -26.26 -1.48 -3.47
N LYS A 155 -25.24 -1.91 -4.19
CA LYS A 155 -23.92 -2.30 -3.66
C LYS A 155 -22.93 -1.14 -3.50
N TYR A 156 -23.35 0.12 -3.60
CA TYR A 156 -22.47 1.28 -3.43
C TYR A 156 -21.73 1.27 -2.08
N ASN A 157 -22.42 0.96 -0.99
CA ASN A 157 -21.79 0.89 0.34
C ASN A 157 -20.81 -0.28 0.44
N ASP A 158 -21.13 -1.42 -0.19
CA ASP A 158 -20.24 -2.58 -0.21
C ASP A 158 -18.94 -2.25 -0.95
N LEU A 159 -19.03 -1.53 -2.09
CA LEU A 159 -17.87 -1.05 -2.83
C LEU A 159 -17.01 -0.08 -2.00
N ARG A 160 -17.65 0.85 -1.28
CA ARG A 160 -16.94 1.76 -0.38
C ARG A 160 -16.15 0.99 0.68
N ASP A 161 -16.82 0.07 1.36
CA ASP A 161 -16.22 -0.71 2.45
C ASP A 161 -15.11 -1.63 1.93
N ALA A 162 -15.24 -2.15 0.70
CA ALA A 162 -14.20 -2.93 0.05
C ALA A 162 -12.97 -2.06 -0.28
N LEU A 163 -13.17 -0.87 -0.86
CA LEU A 163 -12.08 0.08 -1.15
C LEU A 163 -11.35 0.52 0.13
N GLU A 164 -12.07 0.79 1.22
CA GLU A 164 -11.47 1.11 2.51
C GLU A 164 -10.58 -0.04 3.02
N LYS A 165 -11.03 -1.28 2.89
CA LYS A 165 -10.24 -2.46 3.29
C LYS A 165 -9.02 -2.70 2.39
N LEU A 166 -9.18 -2.52 1.07
CA LEU A 166 -8.06 -2.63 0.14
C LEU A 166 -6.96 -1.59 0.41
N GLN A 167 -7.35 -0.37 0.80
CA GLN A 167 -6.42 0.70 1.13
C GLN A 167 -5.51 0.39 2.33
N LEU A 168 -5.88 -0.59 3.18
CA LEU A 168 -5.04 -1.03 4.29
C LEU A 168 -3.70 -1.61 3.84
N ASN A 169 -3.72 -2.41 2.78
CA ASN A 169 -2.52 -3.05 2.25
C ASN A 169 -2.07 -2.49 0.90
N ASP A 170 -2.80 -1.50 0.38
CA ASP A 170 -2.40 -0.74 -0.79
C ASP A 170 -2.49 0.76 -0.53
N ALA A 171 -1.44 1.31 0.06
CA ALA A 171 -1.34 2.74 0.36
C ALA A 171 -1.29 3.64 -0.89
N SER A 172 -1.13 3.06 -2.08
CA SER A 172 -1.12 3.78 -3.36
C SER A 172 -2.52 3.92 -3.97
N LEU A 173 -3.49 3.13 -3.50
CA LEU A 173 -4.87 3.25 -3.94
C LEU A 173 -5.48 4.56 -3.42
N PHE A 174 -5.85 5.41 -4.34
CA PHE A 174 -6.61 6.63 -4.08
C PHE A 174 -8.06 6.45 -4.54
N TYR A 175 -9.03 6.93 -3.79
CA TYR A 175 -10.41 6.98 -4.22
C TYR A 175 -11.16 8.15 -3.59
N GLU A 176 -12.12 8.70 -4.33
CA GLU A 176 -13.06 9.73 -3.88
C GLU A 176 -14.47 9.43 -4.44
N PRO A 177 -15.54 9.81 -3.76
CA PRO A 177 -16.89 9.65 -4.29
C PRO A 177 -17.07 10.37 -5.62
N GLU A 178 -17.73 9.71 -6.56
CA GLU A 178 -18.07 10.25 -7.87
C GLU A 178 -19.52 9.90 -8.22
N THR A 179 -20.16 10.76 -9.00
CA THR A 179 -21.53 10.52 -9.50
C THR A 179 -21.53 10.66 -11.00
N SER A 180 -22.04 9.65 -11.70
CA SER A 180 -22.28 9.67 -13.14
C SER A 180 -23.78 9.71 -13.41
N ILE A 181 -24.19 10.52 -14.40
CA ILE A 181 -25.60 10.56 -14.84
C ILE A 181 -26.03 9.19 -15.39
N ALA A 182 -25.13 8.47 -16.06
CA ALA A 182 -25.43 7.19 -16.68
C ALA A 182 -25.28 5.98 -15.73
N LEU A 183 -24.30 6.03 -14.81
CA LEU A 183 -23.89 4.90 -13.97
C LEU A 183 -24.29 5.06 -12.49
N GLY A 184 -24.79 6.24 -12.10
CA GLY A 184 -25.17 6.51 -10.71
C GLY A 184 -24.00 6.84 -9.81
N PHE A 185 -24.05 6.36 -8.56
CA PHE A 185 -23.01 6.61 -7.56
C PHE A 185 -21.88 5.60 -7.66
N GLY A 186 -20.65 6.07 -7.59
CA GLY A 186 -19.43 5.28 -7.65
C GLY A 186 -18.25 6.01 -7.02
N PHE A 187 -17.05 5.63 -7.42
CA PHE A 187 -15.82 6.24 -6.92
C PHE A 187 -14.87 6.54 -8.07
N ARG A 188 -14.29 7.72 -8.06
CA ARG A 188 -13.12 8.05 -8.88
C ARG A 188 -11.90 7.48 -8.19
N CYS A 189 -11.24 6.52 -8.83
CA CYS A 189 -10.08 5.85 -8.29
C CYS A 189 -8.82 6.23 -9.05
N GLY A 190 -7.70 6.32 -8.32
CA GLY A 190 -6.38 6.60 -8.87
C GLY A 190 -5.44 5.41 -8.66
N PHE A 191 -4.71 5.05 -9.72
CA PHE A 191 -3.86 3.87 -9.80
C PHE A 191 -2.45 4.22 -10.27
N LEU A 192 -1.46 3.38 -9.94
CA LEU A 192 -0.08 3.54 -10.40
C LEU A 192 0.10 3.28 -11.90
N GLY A 193 -0.84 2.55 -12.51
CA GLY A 193 -0.86 2.19 -13.91
C GLY A 193 -1.98 1.21 -14.20
N LEU A 194 -2.09 0.74 -15.45
CA LEU A 194 -3.15 -0.18 -15.88
C LEU A 194 -3.09 -1.54 -15.17
N LEU A 195 -1.88 -2.09 -14.96
CA LEU A 195 -1.73 -3.34 -14.22
C LEU A 195 -2.24 -3.24 -12.78
N HIS A 196 -1.99 -2.11 -12.12
CA HIS A 196 -2.51 -1.85 -10.77
C HIS A 196 -4.04 -1.77 -10.78
N LEU A 197 -4.63 -1.11 -11.79
CA LEU A 197 -6.07 -1.08 -12.01
C LEU A 197 -6.66 -2.49 -12.11
N GLU A 198 -6.11 -3.32 -13.01
CA GLU A 198 -6.57 -4.71 -13.23
C GLU A 198 -6.49 -5.55 -11.96
N ILE A 199 -5.42 -5.41 -11.17
CA ILE A 199 -5.26 -6.13 -9.90
C ILE A 199 -6.34 -5.71 -8.89
N ILE A 200 -6.61 -4.41 -8.78
CA ILE A 200 -7.64 -3.91 -7.84
C ILE A 200 -9.03 -4.35 -8.28
N GLU A 201 -9.36 -4.29 -9.58
CA GLU A 201 -10.62 -4.80 -10.11
C GLU A 201 -10.81 -6.28 -9.79
N GLU A 202 -9.81 -7.11 -10.11
CA GLU A 202 -9.87 -8.55 -9.86
C GLU A 202 -10.01 -8.87 -8.36
N ARG A 203 -9.37 -8.10 -7.48
CA ARG A 203 -9.53 -8.24 -6.04
C ARG A 203 -10.94 -7.86 -5.57
N LEU A 204 -11.52 -6.76 -6.07
CA LEU A 204 -12.88 -6.34 -5.75
C LEU A 204 -13.90 -7.40 -6.19
N GLU A 205 -13.71 -8.00 -7.36
CA GLU A 205 -14.57 -9.07 -7.85
C GLU A 205 -14.42 -10.36 -7.03
N ARG A 206 -13.20 -10.83 -6.80
CA ARG A 206 -12.94 -12.14 -6.17
C ARG A 206 -13.05 -12.14 -4.66
N GLU A 207 -12.52 -11.11 -3.99
CA GLU A 207 -12.49 -11.05 -2.52
C GLU A 207 -13.79 -10.50 -1.94
N TYR A 208 -14.46 -9.60 -2.67
CA TYR A 208 -15.66 -8.88 -2.18
C TYR A 208 -16.94 -9.19 -2.97
N ASN A 209 -16.85 -10.02 -4.01
CA ASN A 209 -18.00 -10.43 -4.86
C ASN A 209 -18.77 -9.23 -5.43
N LEU A 210 -18.04 -8.25 -5.97
CA LEU A 210 -18.56 -7.04 -6.56
C LEU A 210 -18.44 -7.11 -8.08
N ASP A 211 -19.59 -7.01 -8.79
CA ASP A 211 -19.57 -6.77 -10.23
C ASP A 211 -19.41 -5.27 -10.48
N LEU A 212 -18.41 -4.91 -11.28
CA LEU A 212 -18.01 -3.53 -11.49
C LEU A 212 -18.19 -3.08 -12.95
N VAL A 213 -18.50 -1.82 -13.11
CA VAL A 213 -18.42 -1.09 -14.37
C VAL A 213 -17.33 -0.04 -14.24
N THR A 214 -16.30 -0.13 -15.09
CA THR A 214 -15.19 0.82 -15.11
C THR A 214 -15.30 1.77 -16.27
N THR A 215 -14.94 3.03 -16.05
CA THR A 215 -14.81 4.01 -17.14
C THR A 215 -13.46 3.87 -17.82
N ALA A 216 -13.34 4.41 -19.04
CA ALA A 216 -12.05 4.46 -19.72
C ALA A 216 -11.00 5.16 -18.83
N PRO A 217 -9.80 4.57 -18.68
CA PRO A 217 -8.72 5.19 -17.91
C PRO A 217 -8.32 6.53 -18.51
N GLY A 218 -8.06 7.51 -17.64
CA GLY A 218 -7.59 8.84 -18.02
C GLY A 218 -6.34 9.22 -17.22
N VAL A 219 -5.68 10.28 -17.68
CA VAL A 219 -4.51 10.89 -17.02
C VAL A 219 -4.89 12.18 -16.32
N VAL A 220 -3.98 12.73 -15.53
CA VAL A 220 -4.14 14.06 -14.94
C VAL A 220 -3.76 15.10 -15.97
N TYR A 221 -4.66 16.04 -16.23
CA TYR A 221 -4.39 17.22 -17.03
C TYR A 221 -4.05 18.42 -16.15
N ARG A 222 -3.20 19.31 -16.62
CA ARG A 222 -3.01 20.62 -16.02
C ARG A 222 -3.78 21.66 -16.81
N VAL A 223 -4.70 22.33 -16.14
CA VAL A 223 -5.54 23.37 -16.75
C VAL A 223 -5.01 24.72 -16.30
N HIS A 224 -4.59 25.53 -17.25
CA HIS A 224 -4.18 26.91 -17.03
C HIS A 224 -5.36 27.83 -17.34
N LYS A 225 -5.82 28.56 -16.32
CA LYS A 225 -6.93 29.48 -16.45
C LYS A 225 -6.47 30.85 -16.95
N THR A 226 -7.38 31.56 -17.61
CA THR A 226 -7.18 32.94 -18.07
C THR A 226 -6.83 33.91 -16.93
N THR A 227 -7.12 33.52 -15.67
CA THR A 227 -6.75 34.27 -14.46
C THR A 227 -5.29 34.08 -14.05
N GLY A 228 -4.52 33.17 -14.71
CA GLY A 228 -3.17 32.81 -14.35
C GLY A 228 -3.08 31.70 -13.27
N GLU A 229 -4.21 31.17 -12.81
CA GLU A 229 -4.26 30.03 -11.89
C GLU A 229 -4.05 28.71 -12.67
N MET A 230 -3.26 27.77 -12.11
CA MET A 230 -3.09 26.42 -12.61
C MET A 230 -3.76 25.42 -11.67
N MET A 231 -4.56 24.52 -12.22
CA MET A 231 -5.18 23.43 -11.47
C MET A 231 -4.88 22.06 -12.11
N GLU A 232 -4.74 21.05 -11.27
CA GLU A 232 -4.65 19.66 -11.73
C GLU A 232 -6.08 19.06 -11.83
N LEU A 233 -6.41 18.60 -13.03
CA LEU A 233 -7.70 18.01 -13.36
C LEU A 233 -7.58 16.48 -13.34
N THR A 234 -8.04 15.86 -12.28
CA THR A 234 -8.12 14.40 -12.12
C THR A 234 -9.50 13.85 -12.45
N ASN A 235 -10.53 14.69 -12.33
CA ASN A 235 -11.92 14.34 -12.56
C ASN A 235 -12.52 15.26 -13.64
N PRO A 236 -13.00 14.70 -14.77
CA PRO A 236 -13.61 15.48 -15.85
C PRO A 236 -14.78 16.37 -15.40
N SER A 237 -15.50 15.98 -14.33
CA SER A 237 -16.62 16.77 -13.79
C SER A 237 -16.16 18.12 -13.19
N ASN A 238 -14.88 18.27 -12.90
CA ASN A 238 -14.29 19.50 -12.36
C ASN A 238 -13.69 20.40 -13.44
N LEU A 239 -13.94 20.08 -14.73
CA LEU A 239 -13.43 20.91 -15.83
C LEU A 239 -14.08 22.30 -15.74
N PRO A 240 -13.28 23.40 -15.71
CA PRO A 240 -13.81 24.76 -15.76
C PRO A 240 -14.55 25.05 -17.04
N ASP A 241 -15.32 26.13 -17.04
CA ASP A 241 -15.96 26.63 -18.28
C ASP A 241 -14.88 26.87 -19.36
N PRO A 242 -15.11 26.46 -20.62
CA PRO A 242 -14.15 26.65 -21.70
C PRO A 242 -13.66 28.09 -21.86
N THR A 243 -14.47 29.09 -21.46
CA THR A 243 -14.10 30.51 -21.50
C THR A 243 -13.08 30.91 -20.42
N GLU A 244 -12.94 30.09 -19.38
CA GLU A 244 -11.96 30.31 -18.31
C GLU A 244 -10.63 29.60 -18.58
N ILE A 245 -10.56 28.73 -19.59
CA ILE A 245 -9.38 27.95 -19.92
C ILE A 245 -8.54 28.69 -20.95
N GLU A 246 -7.26 28.95 -20.63
CA GLU A 246 -6.28 29.49 -21.55
C GLU A 246 -5.67 28.38 -22.41
N TYR A 247 -5.16 27.31 -21.74
CA TYR A 247 -4.68 26.08 -22.38
C TYR A 247 -4.66 24.91 -21.38
N MET A 248 -4.50 23.71 -21.90
CA MET A 248 -4.36 22.48 -21.11
C MET A 248 -3.07 21.76 -21.48
N GLU A 249 -2.45 21.12 -20.48
CA GLU A 249 -1.27 20.27 -20.65
C GLU A 249 -1.66 18.82 -20.34
N GLU A 250 -1.16 17.92 -21.18
CA GLU A 250 -1.26 16.48 -21.01
C GLU A 250 0.13 15.91 -20.66
N PRO A 251 0.24 14.96 -19.69
CA PRO A 251 1.52 14.35 -19.39
C PRO A 251 1.95 13.44 -20.54
N ILE A 252 3.18 13.61 -21.00
CA ILE A 252 3.83 12.72 -21.98
C ILE A 252 5.04 12.07 -21.34
N VAL A 253 5.39 10.86 -21.80
CA VAL A 253 6.56 10.12 -21.35
C VAL A 253 7.53 9.94 -22.52
N SER A 254 8.83 9.91 -22.20
CA SER A 254 9.86 9.44 -23.12
C SER A 254 10.25 8.03 -22.70
N ALA A 255 10.13 7.06 -23.59
CA ALA A 255 10.46 5.67 -23.34
C ALA A 255 11.66 5.23 -24.17
N GLU A 256 12.63 4.59 -23.53
CA GLU A 256 13.72 3.89 -24.18
C GLU A 256 13.46 2.39 -24.10
N ILE A 257 13.26 1.74 -25.26
CA ILE A 257 12.88 0.34 -25.35
C ILE A 257 14.04 -0.45 -25.95
N MET A 258 14.63 -1.35 -25.17
CA MET A 258 15.67 -2.26 -25.63
C MET A 258 15.04 -3.59 -26.04
N VAL A 259 15.15 -3.93 -27.33
CA VAL A 259 14.60 -5.17 -27.89
C VAL A 259 15.58 -5.82 -28.83
N THR A 260 15.45 -7.12 -29.07
CA THR A 260 16.16 -7.81 -30.11
C THR A 260 15.64 -7.40 -31.50
N THR A 261 16.49 -7.51 -32.52
CA THR A 261 16.19 -7.04 -33.92
C THR A 261 14.90 -7.63 -34.49
N GLU A 262 14.52 -8.83 -34.07
CA GLU A 262 13.31 -9.54 -34.51
C GLU A 262 12.01 -8.88 -34.04
N PHE A 263 12.03 -8.13 -32.91
CA PHE A 263 10.85 -7.47 -32.34
C PHE A 263 10.72 -5.98 -32.69
N VAL A 264 11.74 -5.39 -33.38
CA VAL A 264 11.72 -3.96 -33.76
C VAL A 264 10.51 -3.62 -34.64
N GLY A 265 10.06 -4.53 -35.47
CA GLY A 265 8.91 -4.29 -36.34
C GLY A 265 7.55 -4.48 -35.70
N ALA A 266 7.50 -5.02 -34.48
CA ALA A 266 6.26 -5.23 -33.70
C ALA A 266 6.00 -4.09 -32.71
N ILE A 267 7.00 -3.25 -32.44
CA ILE A 267 6.94 -2.07 -31.58
C ILE A 267 6.80 -0.81 -32.42
#